data_3d2d635eb13a1c4e91b0987139cacadf
#
_entry.id   3d2d635eb13a1c4e91b0987139cacadf
#
_cell.length_a   1.000
_cell.length_b   1.000
_cell.length_c   1.000
_cell.angle_alpha   90.00
_cell.angle_beta   90.00
_cell.angle_gamma   90.00
#
_symmetry.space_group_name_H-M   'P 1'
#
loop_
_entity.id
_entity.type
_entity.pdbx_description
1 polymer ?
#
loop_
_entity_poly.entity_id
_entity_poly.type
_entity_poly.pdbx_seq_one_letter_code
_entity_poly.pdbx_strand_id
1 'polypeptide(L)'
;MVLHPWPSITISPNIQAFYGDQILLNAVGNSPGSYVWSPGEYLSCINCQNPVATPDQDITYTISFTDENGCNTDANVSITYEAVIYIPNSFIPDGNGRNDLFGVFGGNISSMEMLLFDRWGELIYTLHSLDDRWDGTYEGNKCPDGVYTWKLIYTDTQFKKNELKGHVVLLR
;
A
#
# COMPACT_ATOMS: atom_id res chain seq x y z
N MET A 1 23.10 -39.20 28.38
CA MET A 1 22.62 -37.82 28.21
C MET A 1 22.23 -37.67 26.74
N VAL A 2 20.94 -37.55 26.42
CA VAL A 2 20.50 -37.35 25.03
C VAL A 2 20.53 -35.86 24.79
N LEU A 3 21.41 -35.39 23.92
CA LEU A 3 21.45 -33.99 23.49
C LEU A 3 20.34 -33.81 22.44
N HIS A 4 19.30 -33.08 22.78
CA HIS A 4 18.31 -32.66 21.81
C HIS A 4 18.84 -31.46 21.03
N PRO A 5 18.69 -31.45 19.68
CA PRO A 5 19.04 -30.29 18.87
C PRO A 5 18.13 -29.10 19.25
N TRP A 6 18.64 -27.88 19.20
CA TRP A 6 17.87 -26.69 19.41
C TRP A 6 16.76 -26.61 18.38
N PRO A 7 15.56 -26.13 18.75
CA PRO A 7 14.48 -25.93 17.81
C PRO A 7 14.90 -24.87 16.76
N SER A 8 14.56 -25.13 15.53
CA SER A 8 14.73 -24.19 14.43
C SER A 8 13.48 -24.16 13.57
N ILE A 9 13.22 -23.00 12.98
CA ILE A 9 12.07 -22.80 12.12
C ILE A 9 12.52 -22.16 10.82
N THR A 10 12.01 -22.69 9.70
CA THR A 10 12.12 -22.08 8.38
C THR A 10 10.79 -21.46 8.02
N ILE A 11 10.79 -20.21 7.57
CA ILE A 11 9.56 -19.48 7.23
C ILE A 11 9.65 -18.91 5.82
N SER A 12 8.49 -18.47 5.31
CA SER A 12 8.41 -17.67 4.08
C SER A 12 9.37 -16.49 4.14
N PRO A 13 10.03 -16.12 3.04
CA PRO A 13 10.77 -14.85 2.95
C PRO A 13 9.81 -13.66 3.09
N ASN A 14 10.36 -12.45 3.26
CA ASN A 14 9.58 -11.22 3.18
C ASN A 14 8.88 -11.12 1.84
N ILE A 15 7.63 -10.67 1.85
CA ILE A 15 6.71 -10.72 0.72
C ILE A 15 6.33 -9.30 0.33
N GLN A 16 6.43 -9.00 -0.95
CA GLN A 16 5.84 -7.82 -1.54
C GLN A 16 4.51 -8.20 -2.17
N ALA A 17 3.42 -7.53 -1.80
CA ALA A 17 2.06 -7.90 -2.16
C ALA A 17 1.31 -6.72 -2.79
N PHE A 18 0.19 -7.01 -3.45
CA PHE A 18 -0.78 -6.01 -3.91
C PHE A 18 -2.01 -6.02 -3.01
N TYR A 19 -2.70 -4.89 -2.94
CA TYR A 19 -3.90 -4.76 -2.13
C TYR A 19 -4.96 -5.80 -2.56
N GLY A 20 -5.44 -6.56 -1.56
CA GLY A 20 -6.43 -7.62 -1.77
C GLY A 20 -5.85 -9.02 -2.02
N ASP A 21 -4.52 -9.16 -2.08
CA ASP A 21 -3.89 -10.46 -2.20
C ASP A 21 -4.16 -11.34 -0.97
N GLN A 22 -4.32 -12.64 -1.23
CA GLN A 22 -4.34 -13.68 -0.20
C GLN A 22 -2.97 -14.36 -0.16
N ILE A 23 -2.27 -14.20 0.95
CA ILE A 23 -0.88 -14.61 1.09
C ILE A 23 -0.79 -15.83 2.00
N LEU A 24 -0.37 -16.97 1.45
CA LEU A 24 -0.11 -18.15 2.24
C LEU A 24 1.27 -18.04 2.92
N LEU A 25 1.26 -17.96 4.24
CA LEU A 25 2.49 -18.01 5.03
C LEU A 25 2.84 -19.48 5.30
N ASN A 26 4.12 -19.82 5.18
CA ASN A 26 4.61 -21.16 5.46
C ASN A 26 5.61 -21.11 6.60
N ALA A 27 5.47 -22.05 7.53
CA ALA A 27 6.43 -22.24 8.61
C ALA A 27 6.70 -23.74 8.79
N VAL A 28 7.97 -24.12 8.87
CA VAL A 28 8.37 -25.51 9.05
C VAL A 28 9.40 -25.60 10.17
N GLY A 29 9.01 -26.20 11.29
CA GLY A 29 9.92 -26.55 12.37
C GLY A 29 10.75 -27.80 12.05
N ASN A 30 11.93 -27.90 12.65
CA ASN A 30 12.82 -29.06 12.48
C ASN A 30 12.40 -30.32 13.27
N SER A 31 11.29 -30.22 14.05
CA SER A 31 10.71 -31.29 14.87
C SER A 31 9.20 -31.09 14.99
N PRO A 32 8.42 -32.09 15.45
CA PRO A 32 7.04 -31.87 15.84
C PRO A 32 6.95 -30.80 16.93
N GLY A 33 5.89 -29.96 16.86
CA GLY A 33 5.71 -28.89 17.81
C GLY A 33 4.48 -28.01 17.50
N SER A 34 4.33 -26.94 18.25
CA SER A 34 3.23 -26.00 18.14
C SER A 34 3.71 -24.66 17.56
N TYR A 35 2.79 -23.98 16.86
CA TYR A 35 3.03 -22.72 16.18
C TYR A 35 2.08 -21.65 16.72
N VAL A 36 2.60 -20.46 16.98
CA VAL A 36 1.78 -19.31 17.39
C VAL A 36 2.24 -18.06 16.62
N TRP A 37 1.32 -17.47 15.86
CA TRP A 37 1.55 -16.25 15.10
C TRP A 37 1.07 -15.00 15.83
N SER A 38 1.83 -13.92 15.74
CA SER A 38 1.51 -12.61 16.32
C SER A 38 1.98 -11.47 15.40
N PRO A 39 1.21 -10.40 15.23
CA PRO A 39 -0.19 -10.22 15.68
C PRO A 39 -1.14 -11.19 14.97
N GLY A 40 -2.31 -11.43 15.57
CA GLY A 40 -3.34 -12.31 14.98
C GLY A 40 -4.24 -11.64 13.93
N GLU A 41 -4.07 -10.35 13.73
CA GLU A 41 -4.86 -9.54 12.79
C GLU A 41 -4.61 -10.00 11.36
N TYR A 42 -5.67 -10.06 10.55
CA TYR A 42 -5.65 -10.46 9.15
C TYR A 42 -5.17 -11.90 8.88
N LEU A 43 -5.05 -12.76 9.90
CA LEU A 43 -4.69 -14.16 9.74
C LEU A 43 -5.93 -15.08 9.83
N SER A 44 -5.97 -16.09 8.99
CA SER A 44 -7.02 -17.13 9.03
C SER A 44 -6.97 -17.96 10.32
N CYS A 45 -5.80 -18.10 10.92
CA CYS A 45 -5.55 -18.78 12.19
C CYS A 45 -4.22 -18.34 12.79
N ILE A 46 -4.13 -18.33 14.12
CA ILE A 46 -2.91 -17.97 14.85
C ILE A 46 -2.12 -19.18 15.36
N ASN A 47 -2.81 -20.34 15.55
CA ASN A 47 -2.20 -21.55 16.09
C ASN A 47 -2.04 -22.65 15.02
N CYS A 48 -1.83 -22.27 13.78
CA CYS A 48 -1.62 -23.18 12.67
C CYS A 48 -0.26 -22.96 12.03
N GLN A 49 0.21 -23.97 11.32
CA GLN A 49 1.51 -23.92 10.64
C GLN A 49 1.52 -22.94 9.48
N ASN A 50 0.44 -22.91 8.68
CA ASN A 50 0.38 -22.20 7.42
C ASN A 50 -0.90 -21.35 7.33
N PRO A 51 -0.97 -20.19 8.00
CA PRO A 51 -2.13 -19.30 7.88
C PRO A 51 -2.17 -18.61 6.52
N VAL A 52 -3.37 -18.21 6.11
CA VAL A 52 -3.57 -17.24 5.03
C VAL A 52 -3.66 -15.86 5.66
N ALA A 53 -2.83 -14.94 5.20
CA ALA A 53 -2.83 -13.55 5.58
C ALA A 53 -3.52 -12.70 4.51
N THR A 54 -4.36 -11.75 4.94
CA THR A 54 -5.06 -10.78 4.07
C THR A 54 -4.93 -9.36 4.63
N PRO A 55 -3.73 -8.87 4.91
CA PRO A 55 -3.56 -7.54 5.46
C PRO A 55 -3.90 -6.46 4.42
N ASP A 56 -4.30 -5.29 4.91
CA ASP A 56 -4.58 -4.10 4.11
C ASP A 56 -3.50 -3.01 4.25
N GLN A 57 -2.45 -3.30 5.00
CA GLN A 57 -1.30 -2.43 5.27
C GLN A 57 -0.04 -3.25 5.49
N ASP A 58 1.11 -2.57 5.49
CA ASP A 58 2.39 -3.19 5.84
C ASP A 58 2.31 -3.79 7.24
N ILE A 59 2.70 -5.06 7.38
CA ILE A 59 2.66 -5.78 8.64
C ILE A 59 3.83 -6.75 8.76
N THR A 60 4.34 -6.92 9.97
CA THR A 60 5.34 -7.95 10.28
C THR A 60 4.73 -8.93 11.26
N TYR A 61 4.71 -10.19 10.86
CA TYR A 61 4.31 -11.30 11.72
C TYR A 61 5.53 -11.93 12.35
N THR A 62 5.41 -12.23 13.64
CA THR A 62 6.35 -13.07 14.39
C THR A 62 5.69 -14.44 14.56
N ILE A 63 6.40 -15.51 14.26
CA ILE A 63 6.01 -16.86 14.58
C ILE A 63 6.87 -17.40 15.69
N SER A 64 6.23 -17.94 16.72
CA SER A 64 6.88 -18.68 17.80
C SER A 64 6.62 -20.17 17.58
N PHE A 65 7.69 -20.94 17.46
CA PHE A 65 7.65 -22.39 17.35
C PHE A 65 8.15 -23.00 18.66
N THR A 66 7.35 -23.89 19.27
CA THR A 66 7.72 -24.63 20.48
C THR A 66 7.73 -26.12 20.17
N ASP A 67 8.87 -26.78 20.37
CA ASP A 67 9.01 -28.21 20.19
C ASP A 67 8.33 -29.04 21.31
N GLU A 68 8.30 -30.34 21.17
CA GLU A 68 7.73 -31.26 22.18
C GLU A 68 8.48 -31.24 23.52
N ASN A 69 9.69 -30.73 23.57
CA ASN A 69 10.51 -30.59 24.79
C ASN A 69 10.25 -29.25 25.50
N GLY A 70 9.41 -28.39 24.93
CA GLY A 70 9.10 -27.06 25.48
C GLY A 70 10.15 -25.99 25.15
N CYS A 71 11.10 -26.28 24.25
CA CYS A 71 12.03 -25.30 23.76
C CYS A 71 11.39 -24.47 22.65
N ASN A 72 11.63 -23.16 22.64
CA ASN A 72 11.04 -22.26 21.64
C ASN A 72 12.07 -21.54 20.79
N THR A 73 11.64 -21.12 19.60
CA THR A 73 12.39 -20.25 18.68
C THR A 73 11.39 -19.37 17.91
N ASP A 74 11.81 -18.16 17.58
CA ASP A 74 11.00 -17.19 16.88
C ASP A 74 11.61 -16.84 15.52
N ALA A 75 10.74 -16.47 14.58
CA ALA A 75 11.12 -15.90 13.29
C ALA A 75 10.12 -14.86 12.83
N ASN A 76 10.54 -13.96 11.94
CA ASN A 76 9.71 -12.85 11.45
C ASN A 76 9.56 -12.93 9.95
N VAL A 77 8.36 -12.61 9.46
CA VAL A 77 8.07 -12.36 8.05
C VAL A 77 7.33 -11.04 7.90
N SER A 78 7.82 -10.18 7.00
CA SER A 78 7.18 -8.91 6.69
C SER A 78 6.43 -9.00 5.37
N ILE A 79 5.20 -8.49 5.36
CA ILE A 79 4.41 -8.27 4.16
C ILE A 79 4.39 -6.76 3.94
N THR A 80 4.81 -6.32 2.76
CA THR A 80 4.86 -4.91 2.37
C THR A 80 4.07 -4.72 1.08
N TYR A 81 3.44 -3.55 0.94
CA TYR A 81 2.64 -3.20 -0.22
C TYR A 81 3.33 -2.12 -1.04
N GLU A 82 3.31 -2.29 -2.36
CA GLU A 82 3.73 -1.22 -3.26
C GLU A 82 2.69 -0.10 -3.29
N ALA A 83 3.17 1.13 -3.45
CA ALA A 83 2.29 2.25 -3.73
C ALA A 83 1.61 2.05 -5.09
N VAL A 84 0.28 2.11 -5.09
CA VAL A 84 -0.51 2.08 -6.32
C VAL A 84 -1.00 3.49 -6.58
N ILE A 85 -0.63 4.05 -7.73
CA ILE A 85 -1.03 5.40 -8.15
C ILE A 85 -1.73 5.31 -9.50
N TYR A 86 -2.95 5.83 -9.54
CA TYR A 86 -3.72 6.05 -10.75
C TYR A 86 -4.11 7.52 -10.86
N ILE A 87 -3.81 8.14 -11.99
CA ILE A 87 -4.13 9.54 -12.28
C ILE A 87 -4.91 9.57 -13.59
N PRO A 88 -6.18 10.03 -13.59
CA PRO A 88 -6.97 10.17 -14.81
C PRO A 88 -6.27 11.08 -15.82
N ASN A 89 -6.45 10.82 -17.10
CA ASN A 89 -5.92 11.66 -18.17
C ASN A 89 -6.92 12.70 -18.69
N SER A 90 -8.19 12.63 -18.23
CA SER A 90 -9.25 13.59 -18.57
C SER A 90 -10.33 13.60 -17.50
N PHE A 91 -11.07 14.70 -17.39
CA PHE A 91 -12.27 14.82 -16.57
C PHE A 91 -13.23 15.86 -17.16
N ILE A 92 -14.52 15.78 -16.77
CA ILE A 92 -15.62 16.58 -17.34
C ILE A 92 -16.46 17.09 -16.18
N PRO A 93 -16.22 18.32 -15.67
CA PRO A 93 -16.97 18.89 -14.55
C PRO A 93 -18.32 19.46 -15.04
N ASP A 94 -19.23 18.56 -15.47
CA ASP A 94 -20.57 18.91 -15.94
C ASP A 94 -21.67 18.73 -14.86
N GLY A 95 -21.32 18.22 -13.69
CA GLY A 95 -22.21 18.04 -12.55
C GLY A 95 -23.09 16.78 -12.62
N ASN A 96 -22.76 15.84 -13.49
CA ASN A 96 -23.54 14.60 -13.64
C ASN A 96 -23.17 13.50 -12.61
N GLY A 97 -22.18 13.75 -11.76
CA GLY A 97 -21.68 12.85 -10.72
C GLY A 97 -20.67 11.81 -11.24
N ARG A 98 -20.22 11.94 -12.48
CA ARG A 98 -19.24 11.03 -13.07
C ARG A 98 -18.09 11.82 -13.67
N ASN A 99 -16.86 11.51 -13.21
CA ASN A 99 -15.65 12.14 -13.74
C ASN A 99 -15.66 13.69 -13.66
N ASP A 100 -16.41 14.22 -12.68
CA ASP A 100 -16.54 15.67 -12.44
C ASP A 100 -15.32 16.28 -11.76
N LEU A 101 -14.50 15.45 -11.13
CA LEU A 101 -13.40 15.87 -10.29
C LEU A 101 -12.12 15.17 -10.70
N PHE A 102 -11.02 15.92 -10.77
CA PHE A 102 -9.70 15.41 -11.02
C PHE A 102 -8.93 15.21 -9.71
N GLY A 103 -8.18 14.14 -9.60
CA GLY A 103 -7.33 13.86 -8.42
C GLY A 103 -6.48 12.62 -8.61
N VAL A 104 -5.75 12.28 -7.56
CA VAL A 104 -4.95 11.07 -7.47
C VAL A 104 -5.76 9.97 -6.80
N PHE A 105 -5.71 8.77 -7.37
CA PHE A 105 -6.34 7.58 -6.81
C PHE A 105 -5.27 6.54 -6.53
N GLY A 106 -5.49 5.73 -5.50
CA GLY A 106 -4.54 4.69 -5.14
C GLY A 106 -4.42 4.47 -3.64
N GLY A 107 -3.28 3.94 -3.22
CA GLY A 107 -3.03 3.65 -1.82
C GLY A 107 -1.55 3.35 -1.55
N ASN A 108 -1.26 3.03 -0.30
CA ASN A 108 0.09 2.70 0.19
C ASN A 108 1.09 3.85 0.02
N ILE A 109 0.59 5.08 0.21
CA ILE A 109 1.41 6.29 0.28
C ILE A 109 1.27 6.93 1.65
N SER A 110 2.37 7.45 2.19
CA SER A 110 2.42 8.13 3.48
C SER A 110 2.18 9.64 3.36
N SER A 111 2.54 10.22 2.21
CA SER A 111 2.31 11.63 1.90
C SER A 111 2.35 11.89 0.41
N MET A 112 1.65 12.93 -0.04
CA MET A 112 1.72 13.38 -1.43
C MET A 112 1.53 14.89 -1.54
N GLU A 113 2.06 15.43 -2.63
CA GLU A 113 1.79 16.77 -3.11
C GLU A 113 1.72 16.72 -4.64
N MET A 114 0.57 17.13 -5.20
CA MET A 114 0.41 17.28 -6.65
C MET A 114 0.19 18.75 -6.97
N LEU A 115 1.05 19.26 -7.84
CA LEU A 115 0.97 20.62 -8.36
C LEU A 115 0.35 20.59 -9.76
N LEU A 116 -0.71 21.36 -9.98
CA LEU A 116 -1.35 21.55 -11.27
C LEU A 116 -0.98 22.90 -11.87
N PHE A 117 -0.67 22.91 -13.16
CA PHE A 117 -0.26 24.09 -13.89
C PHE A 117 -1.12 24.26 -15.15
N ASP A 118 -1.40 25.51 -15.47
CA ASP A 118 -2.01 25.87 -16.73
C ASP A 118 -1.01 25.75 -17.91
N ARG A 119 -1.48 26.11 -19.13
CA ARG A 119 -0.66 26.10 -20.34
C ARG A 119 0.51 27.11 -20.34
N TRP A 120 0.47 28.07 -19.43
CA TRP A 120 1.50 29.09 -19.29
C TRP A 120 2.51 28.76 -18.19
N GLY A 121 2.28 27.66 -17.47
CA GLY A 121 3.09 27.22 -16.34
C GLY A 121 2.74 27.89 -15.02
N GLU A 122 1.58 28.56 -14.94
CA GLU A 122 1.07 29.11 -13.70
C GLU A 122 0.51 28.00 -12.82
N LEU A 123 0.88 27.98 -11.52
CA LEU A 123 0.34 27.04 -10.55
C LEU A 123 -1.11 27.43 -10.22
N ILE A 124 -2.06 26.59 -10.59
CA ILE A 124 -3.48 26.88 -10.42
C ILE A 124 -4.15 26.07 -9.31
N TYR A 125 -3.58 24.91 -8.94
CA TYR A 125 -4.12 24.07 -7.88
C TYR A 125 -3.05 23.19 -7.24
N THR A 126 -3.24 22.84 -5.97
CA THR A 126 -2.37 21.89 -5.26
C THR A 126 -3.25 20.89 -4.51
N LEU A 127 -2.95 19.58 -4.66
CA LEU A 127 -3.55 18.51 -3.88
C LEU A 127 -2.52 17.98 -2.89
N HIS A 128 -2.92 17.80 -1.64
CA HIS A 128 -2.05 17.33 -0.56
C HIS A 128 -2.40 15.93 -0.05
N SER A 129 -3.53 15.38 -0.47
CA SER A 129 -4.01 14.06 -0.05
C SER A 129 -4.71 13.31 -1.18
N LEU A 130 -4.91 11.99 -0.99
CA LEU A 130 -5.70 11.17 -1.92
C LEU A 130 -7.19 11.57 -1.95
N ASP A 131 -7.67 12.34 -1.00
CA ASP A 131 -9.06 12.80 -0.93
C ASP A 131 -9.27 14.15 -1.61
N ASP A 132 -8.19 14.90 -1.83
CA ASP A 132 -8.27 16.20 -2.50
C ASP A 132 -8.66 16.04 -3.97
N ARG A 133 -9.50 16.96 -4.45
CA ARG A 133 -10.02 16.96 -5.82
C ARG A 133 -10.05 18.38 -6.38
N TRP A 134 -9.68 18.49 -7.65
CA TRP A 134 -9.84 19.71 -8.42
C TRP A 134 -11.11 19.62 -9.29
N ASP A 135 -11.96 20.64 -9.22
CA ASP A 135 -13.22 20.74 -9.91
C ASP A 135 -13.15 21.50 -11.25
N GLY A 136 -11.95 21.84 -11.70
CA GLY A 136 -11.74 22.61 -12.92
C GLY A 136 -11.96 24.11 -12.75
N THR A 137 -11.86 24.64 -11.51
CA THR A 137 -11.91 26.07 -11.22
C THR A 137 -10.58 26.60 -10.70
N TYR A 138 -10.33 27.89 -10.90
CA TYR A 138 -9.22 28.65 -10.32
C TYR A 138 -9.72 30.03 -9.90
N GLU A 139 -9.46 30.41 -8.64
CA GLU A 139 -9.94 31.67 -8.04
C GLU A 139 -11.46 31.90 -8.20
N GLY A 140 -12.24 30.81 -8.13
CA GLY A 140 -13.69 30.84 -8.27
C GLY A 140 -14.21 30.95 -9.72
N ASN A 141 -13.33 30.99 -10.71
CA ASN A 141 -13.70 31.02 -12.11
C ASN A 141 -13.45 29.65 -12.78
N LYS A 142 -14.30 29.31 -13.75
CA LYS A 142 -14.09 28.10 -14.55
C LYS A 142 -12.83 28.22 -15.40
N CYS A 143 -11.94 27.24 -15.28
CA CYS A 143 -10.78 27.15 -16.15
C CYS A 143 -11.21 26.81 -17.59
N PRO A 144 -10.56 27.31 -18.63
CA PRO A 144 -10.83 26.96 -20.02
C PRO A 144 -10.61 25.47 -20.31
N ASP A 145 -11.37 24.93 -21.26
CA ASP A 145 -11.13 23.60 -21.79
C ASP A 145 -9.71 23.50 -22.37
N GLY A 146 -9.06 22.38 -22.13
CA GLY A 146 -7.70 22.19 -22.61
C GLY A 146 -6.84 21.29 -21.75
N VAL A 147 -5.55 21.33 -22.04
CA VAL A 147 -4.53 20.51 -21.37
C VAL A 147 -3.92 21.28 -20.21
N TYR A 148 -3.89 20.62 -19.06
CA TYR A 148 -3.22 21.07 -17.84
C TYR A 148 -2.12 20.09 -17.50
N THR A 149 -0.97 20.58 -17.08
CA THR A 149 0.15 19.74 -16.69
C THR A 149 0.19 19.56 -15.19
N TRP A 150 0.69 18.44 -14.74
CA TRP A 150 0.82 18.19 -13.31
C TRP A 150 2.16 17.54 -12.97
N LYS A 151 2.58 17.78 -11.72
CA LYS A 151 3.72 17.16 -11.09
C LYS A 151 3.27 16.60 -9.75
N LEU A 152 3.38 15.28 -9.57
CA LEU A 152 3.13 14.59 -8.31
C LEU A 152 4.44 14.20 -7.66
N ILE A 153 4.60 14.55 -6.39
CA ILE A 153 5.64 14.05 -5.51
C ILE A 153 4.94 13.26 -4.41
N TYR A 154 5.32 12.02 -4.20
CA TYR A 154 4.75 11.22 -3.12
C TYR A 154 5.83 10.39 -2.42
N THR A 155 5.54 10.04 -1.17
CA THR A 155 6.35 9.13 -0.37
C THR A 155 5.50 7.88 -0.09
N ASP A 156 6.02 6.71 -0.42
CA ASP A 156 5.35 5.45 -0.13
C ASP A 156 5.43 5.06 1.36
N THR A 157 4.80 3.97 1.75
CA THR A 157 4.82 3.46 3.12
C THR A 157 6.22 2.99 3.57
N GLN A 158 7.13 2.76 2.62
CA GLN A 158 8.53 2.42 2.87
C GLN A 158 9.44 3.66 2.94
N PHE A 159 8.83 4.87 3.01
CA PHE A 159 9.52 6.17 3.06
C PHE A 159 10.37 6.50 1.82
N LYS A 160 10.16 5.82 0.70
CA LYS A 160 10.80 6.13 -0.57
C LYS A 160 10.04 7.26 -1.26
N LYS A 161 10.77 8.31 -1.62
CA LYS A 161 10.23 9.46 -2.35
C LYS A 161 10.24 9.18 -3.84
N ASN A 162 9.09 9.45 -4.50
CA ASN A 162 8.86 9.23 -5.90
C ASN A 162 8.33 10.51 -6.56
N GLU A 163 8.59 10.69 -7.85
CA GLU A 163 8.12 11.84 -8.64
C GLU A 163 7.51 11.34 -9.95
N LEU A 164 6.29 11.81 -10.26
CA LEU A 164 5.59 11.57 -11.53
C LEU A 164 5.22 12.91 -12.16
N LYS A 165 5.16 12.93 -13.48
CA LYS A 165 4.70 14.08 -14.27
C LYS A 165 3.77 13.62 -15.37
N GLY A 166 2.81 14.45 -15.71
CA GLY A 166 1.89 14.16 -16.79
C GLY A 166 0.98 15.33 -17.09
N HIS A 167 -0.12 15.00 -17.72
CA HIS A 167 -1.14 15.98 -18.09
C HIS A 167 -2.55 15.42 -17.86
N VAL A 168 -3.50 16.32 -17.76
CA VAL A 168 -4.93 16.04 -17.73
C VAL A 168 -5.64 16.95 -18.72
N VAL A 169 -6.66 16.42 -19.39
CA VAL A 169 -7.52 17.20 -20.29
C VAL A 169 -8.82 17.54 -19.57
N LEU A 170 -9.09 18.84 -19.44
CA LEU A 170 -10.39 19.33 -18.98
C LEU A 170 -11.29 19.52 -20.19
N LEU A 171 -12.46 18.91 -20.14
CA LEU A 171 -13.51 18.96 -21.18
C LEU A 171 -14.82 19.48 -20.56
N ARG A 172 -15.63 20.19 -21.34
CA ARG A 172 -17.01 20.60 -20.96
C ARG A 172 -17.96 20.48 -22.12
#